data_d1ed3e2ca3efb7ab9ffcf7119e88e99a
#
_entry.id   d1ed3e2ca3efb7ab9ffcf7119e88e99a
#
_cell.length_a   1.000
_cell.length_b   1.000
_cell.length_c   1.000
_cell.angle_alpha   90.00
_cell.angle_beta   90.00
_cell.angle_gamma   90.00
#
_symmetry.space_group_name_H-M   'P 1'
#
loop_
_entity.id
_entity.type
_entity.pdbx_description
1 polymer ?
#
loop_
_entity_poly.entity_id
_entity_poly.type
_entity_poly.pdbx_seq_one_letter_code
_entity_poly.pdbx_strand_id
1 'polypeptide(L)'
;MCIRDRYRLTPEKMNVKPLKIIFSNLVEQGKDKYSINLLKDSVNIPYSLKWDSPIALNLLPHENWKPQTNYELQLLSKDFPPVFGRALKDSLTSINFKTSDYQGFGNLIINTILEEVENIVAKLEKMEKPYSTFRSVVNLDGETVLDEIPEGNYSLTFFQDSDNSMQYS
;
A
#
# COMPACT_ATOMS: atom_id res chain seq x y z
N MET A 1 5.38 -18.57 -10.44
CA MET A 1 5.38 -17.28 -9.72
C MET A 1 4.17 -16.52 -10.18
N CYS A 2 3.27 -16.22 -9.28
CA CYS A 2 2.18 -15.30 -9.59
C CYS A 2 2.55 -13.95 -8.95
N ILE A 3 3.30 -13.14 -9.66
CA ILE A 3 3.38 -11.72 -9.35
C ILE A 3 2.02 -11.20 -9.80
N ARG A 4 1.15 -10.88 -8.85
CA ARG A 4 -0.13 -10.28 -9.20
C ARG A 4 0.14 -8.92 -9.84
N ASP A 5 -0.07 -8.81 -11.15
CA ASP A 5 0.11 -7.63 -12.02
C ASP A 5 -0.72 -6.40 -11.64
N ARG A 6 -1.20 -6.30 -10.41
CA ARG A 6 -2.02 -5.18 -9.97
C ARG A 6 -1.46 -4.53 -8.74
N TYR A 7 -0.26 -3.99 -8.87
CA TYR A 7 0.15 -2.94 -7.96
C TYR A 7 -0.57 -1.64 -8.33
N ARG A 8 -1.79 -1.54 -7.88
CA ARG A 8 -2.33 -0.21 -7.58
C ARG A 8 -1.61 0.22 -6.31
N LEU A 9 -0.63 1.11 -6.46
CA LEU A 9 -0.26 1.94 -5.33
C LEU A 9 -1.56 2.63 -4.93
N THR A 10 -2.16 2.18 -3.83
CA THR A 10 -3.32 2.87 -3.29
C THR A 10 -2.91 4.31 -2.97
N PRO A 11 -3.78 5.30 -3.16
CA PRO A 11 -3.44 6.70 -2.93
C PRO A 11 -2.89 7.02 -1.53
N GLU A 12 -3.17 6.16 -0.58
CA GLU A 12 -2.77 6.28 0.81
C GLU A 12 -1.25 6.17 0.94
N LYS A 13 -0.53 7.23 0.94
CA LYS A 13 0.95 7.30 1.11
C LYS A 13 1.77 6.95 -0.13
N MET A 14 1.37 7.38 -1.29
CA MET A 14 2.15 7.16 -2.53
C MET A 14 3.62 7.57 -2.43
N ASN A 15 3.93 8.51 -1.56
CA ASN A 15 5.28 9.07 -1.48
C ASN A 15 6.27 8.19 -0.71
N VAL A 16 5.80 7.23 0.11
CA VAL A 16 6.65 6.45 1.01
C VAL A 16 6.27 4.97 1.12
N LYS A 17 5.27 4.48 0.38
CA LYS A 17 4.93 3.05 0.42
C LYS A 17 5.98 2.21 -0.27
N PRO A 18 6.47 1.15 0.38
CA PRO A 18 7.34 0.20 -0.30
C PRO A 18 6.55 -0.58 -1.37
N LEU A 19 7.22 -0.86 -2.47
CA LEU A 19 6.73 -1.83 -3.44
C LEU A 19 6.86 -3.23 -2.80
N LYS A 20 5.74 -3.92 -2.62
CA LYS A 20 5.73 -5.26 -2.02
C LYS A 20 5.81 -6.33 -3.11
N ILE A 21 6.88 -7.11 -3.09
CA ILE A 21 7.10 -8.25 -3.97
C ILE A 21 6.69 -9.51 -3.22
N ILE A 22 5.72 -10.26 -3.74
CA ILE A 22 5.25 -11.51 -3.12
C ILE A 22 5.64 -12.69 -3.99
N PHE A 23 6.39 -13.61 -3.42
CA PHE A 23 6.78 -14.86 -4.06
C PHE A 23 5.74 -15.94 -3.78
N SER A 24 5.51 -16.83 -4.74
CA SER A 24 4.59 -17.96 -4.58
C SER A 24 5.17 -19.10 -3.72
N ASN A 25 6.50 -19.11 -3.53
CA ASN A 25 7.22 -20.09 -2.72
C ASN A 25 8.09 -19.37 -1.70
N LEU A 26 8.47 -20.10 -0.65
CA LEU A 26 9.50 -19.64 0.28
C LEU A 26 10.81 -19.44 -0.47
N VAL A 27 11.44 -18.31 -0.27
CA VAL A 27 12.72 -17.93 -0.88
C VAL A 27 13.82 -18.00 0.17
N GLU A 28 14.97 -18.53 -0.19
CA GLU A 28 16.15 -18.47 0.66
C GLU A 28 16.56 -17.02 0.89
N GLN A 29 16.63 -16.68 2.17
CA GLN A 29 17.05 -15.36 2.61
C GLN A 29 18.53 -15.40 3.05
N GLY A 30 19.11 -14.23 3.27
CA GLY A 30 20.49 -14.15 3.84
C GLY A 30 21.57 -13.88 2.82
N LYS A 31 21.24 -13.51 1.60
CA LYS A 31 22.23 -12.96 0.67
C LYS A 31 22.56 -11.52 1.04
N ASP A 32 23.84 -11.19 0.99
CA ASP A 32 24.31 -9.82 1.25
C ASP A 32 23.84 -8.83 0.18
N LYS A 33 23.54 -9.35 -1.03
CA LYS A 33 23.12 -8.54 -2.16
C LYS A 33 22.17 -9.28 -3.09
N TYR A 34 21.07 -8.65 -3.42
CA TYR A 34 20.13 -9.09 -4.45
C TYR A 34 20.31 -8.25 -5.71
N SER A 35 20.34 -8.90 -6.87
CA SER A 35 20.39 -8.19 -8.16
C SER A 35 18.98 -7.82 -8.58
N ILE A 36 18.54 -6.69 -8.07
CA ILE A 36 17.30 -6.03 -8.44
C ILE A 36 17.67 -4.72 -9.12
N ASN A 37 17.00 -4.39 -10.21
CA ASN A 37 17.05 -3.05 -10.79
C ASN A 37 15.66 -2.43 -10.68
N LEU A 38 15.58 -1.24 -10.14
CA LEU A 38 14.40 -0.41 -10.19
C LEU A 38 14.69 0.73 -11.15
N LEU A 39 14.01 0.73 -12.27
CA LEU A 39 14.21 1.69 -13.35
C LEU A 39 13.03 2.66 -13.39
N LYS A 40 13.33 3.92 -13.60
CA LYS A 40 12.40 4.98 -13.92
C LYS A 40 12.84 5.61 -15.24
N ASP A 41 11.96 5.57 -16.24
CA ASP A 41 12.29 6.06 -17.58
C ASP A 41 13.65 5.52 -18.08
N SER A 42 13.92 4.22 -17.84
CA SER A 42 15.18 3.52 -18.16
C SER A 42 16.39 3.94 -17.32
N VAL A 43 16.25 4.77 -16.32
CA VAL A 43 17.33 5.18 -15.39
C VAL A 43 17.19 4.42 -14.08
N ASN A 44 18.28 3.83 -13.63
CA ASN A 44 18.31 3.11 -12.35
C ASN A 44 18.15 4.08 -11.18
N ILE A 45 17.25 3.79 -10.26
CA ILE A 45 17.04 4.58 -9.05
C ILE A 45 17.44 3.79 -7.81
N PRO A 46 18.05 4.46 -6.80
CA PRO A 46 18.46 3.81 -5.57
C PRO A 46 17.26 3.43 -4.71
N TYR A 47 17.38 2.31 -4.00
CA TYR A 47 16.33 1.77 -3.13
C TYR A 47 16.93 1.02 -1.94
N SER A 48 16.09 0.76 -0.95
CA SER A 48 16.37 -0.15 0.17
C SER A 48 15.45 -1.37 0.10
N LEU A 49 15.94 -2.51 0.61
CA LEU A 49 15.19 -3.76 0.67
C LEU A 49 14.97 -4.18 2.12
N LYS A 50 13.78 -4.70 2.39
CA LYS A 50 13.45 -5.29 3.69
C LYS A 50 12.53 -6.48 3.50
N TRP A 51 12.94 -7.64 3.99
CA TRP A 51 12.07 -8.81 4.08
C TRP A 51 11.02 -8.59 5.18
N ASP A 52 9.77 -8.77 4.81
CA ASP A 52 8.61 -8.73 5.69
C ASP A 52 8.26 -10.15 6.18
N SER A 53 8.49 -11.12 5.32
CA SER A 53 8.33 -12.55 5.59
C SER A 53 9.15 -13.37 4.58
N PRO A 54 9.28 -14.71 4.75
CA PRO A 54 10.00 -15.55 3.78
C PRO A 54 9.46 -15.53 2.35
N ILE A 55 8.30 -14.96 2.12
CA ILE A 55 7.66 -14.82 0.80
C ILE A 55 7.40 -13.38 0.39
N ALA A 56 7.71 -12.41 1.25
CA ALA A 56 7.39 -11.02 0.99
C ALA A 56 8.60 -10.11 1.19
N LEU A 57 9.01 -9.44 0.12
CA LEU A 57 10.10 -8.48 0.09
C LEU A 57 9.55 -7.09 -0.20
N ASN A 58 9.87 -6.14 0.65
CA ASN A 58 9.55 -4.74 0.46
C ASN A 58 10.75 -4.01 -0.16
N LEU A 59 10.48 -3.27 -1.24
CA LEU A 59 11.44 -2.39 -1.90
C LEU A 59 10.96 -0.95 -1.72
N LEU A 60 11.79 -0.12 -1.09
CA LEU A 60 11.52 1.28 -0.84
C LEU A 60 12.52 2.14 -1.61
N PRO A 61 12.10 2.90 -2.63
CA PRO A 61 12.99 3.83 -3.30
C PRO A 61 13.43 4.94 -2.32
N HIS A 62 14.64 5.45 -2.51
CA HIS A 62 15.16 6.54 -1.70
C HIS A 62 14.54 7.90 -2.07
N GLU A 63 13.95 7.99 -3.26
CA GLU A 63 13.15 9.13 -3.69
C GLU A 63 11.66 8.77 -3.65
N ASN A 64 10.83 9.77 -3.45
CA ASN A 64 9.38 9.58 -3.52
C ASN A 64 8.95 9.10 -4.91
N TRP A 65 7.98 8.19 -4.97
CA TRP A 65 7.35 7.81 -6.22
C TRP A 65 6.78 9.05 -6.92
N LYS A 66 7.12 9.23 -8.20
CA LYS A 66 6.52 10.31 -8.99
C LYS A 66 5.17 9.89 -9.54
N PRO A 67 4.16 10.77 -9.57
CA PRO A 67 2.86 10.45 -10.14
C PRO A 67 2.96 10.21 -11.65
N GLN A 68 2.04 9.44 -12.20
CA GLN A 68 1.90 9.10 -13.63
C GLN A 68 3.19 8.63 -14.32
N THR A 69 4.12 8.08 -13.55
CA THR A 69 5.45 7.72 -14.02
C THR A 69 5.55 6.22 -14.24
N ASN A 70 6.19 5.82 -15.33
CA ASN A 70 6.48 4.43 -15.65
C ASN A 70 7.72 3.97 -14.90
N TYR A 71 7.60 2.82 -14.27
CA TYR A 71 8.69 2.14 -13.59
C TYR A 71 8.80 0.71 -14.12
N GLU A 72 10.01 0.21 -14.11
CA GLU A 72 10.32 -1.19 -14.41
C GLU A 72 11.09 -1.79 -13.23
N LEU A 73 10.61 -2.93 -12.74
CA LEU A 73 11.31 -3.73 -11.75
C LEU A 73 11.89 -4.95 -12.44
N GLN A 74 13.20 -5.13 -12.34
CA GLN A 74 13.91 -6.28 -12.87
C GLN A 74 14.49 -7.12 -11.74
N LEU A 75 14.20 -8.42 -11.74
CA LEU A 75 14.65 -9.39 -10.76
C LEU A 75 15.45 -10.49 -11.45
N LEU A 76 16.68 -10.76 -10.99
CA LEU A 76 17.45 -11.92 -11.42
C LEU A 76 17.02 -13.15 -10.62
N SER A 77 16.50 -14.16 -11.30
CA SER A 77 15.92 -15.36 -10.68
C SER A 77 16.91 -16.15 -9.81
N LYS A 78 18.20 -16.15 -10.19
CA LYS A 78 19.26 -16.80 -9.42
C LYS A 78 19.46 -16.27 -7.99
N ASP A 79 19.00 -15.05 -7.74
CA ASP A 79 19.13 -14.42 -6.42
C ASP A 79 17.95 -14.74 -5.50
N PHE A 80 16.92 -15.37 -6.04
CA PHE A 80 15.71 -15.76 -5.32
C PHE A 80 15.44 -17.27 -5.44
N PRO A 81 16.41 -18.13 -5.04
CA PRO A 81 16.21 -19.56 -5.11
C PRO A 81 15.08 -19.97 -4.15
N PRO A 82 14.16 -20.84 -4.56
CA PRO A 82 13.14 -21.36 -3.67
C PRO A 82 13.76 -22.34 -2.68
N VAL A 83 13.28 -22.34 -1.45
CA VAL A 83 13.67 -23.34 -0.43
C VAL A 83 13.24 -24.74 -0.88
N PHE A 84 12.09 -24.83 -1.56
CA PHE A 84 11.59 -26.05 -2.18
C PHE A 84 10.71 -25.72 -3.38
N GLY A 85 10.54 -26.67 -4.28
CA GLY A 85 9.72 -26.51 -5.49
C GLY A 85 10.53 -26.01 -6.68
N ARG A 86 9.85 -25.34 -7.61
CA ARG A 86 10.46 -24.88 -8.86
C ARG A 86 10.98 -23.46 -8.72
N ALA A 87 12.18 -23.24 -9.26
CA ALA A 87 12.72 -21.89 -9.42
C ALA A 87 11.86 -21.04 -10.36
N LEU A 88 12.10 -19.73 -10.35
CA LEU A 88 11.51 -18.82 -11.32
C LEU A 88 11.84 -19.31 -12.75
N LYS A 89 10.84 -19.27 -13.63
CA LYS A 89 10.95 -19.83 -14.97
C LYS A 89 12.01 -19.12 -15.82
N ASP A 90 12.03 -17.80 -15.71
CA ASP A 90 12.90 -16.93 -16.52
C ASP A 90 14.12 -16.49 -15.71
N SER A 91 15.28 -16.38 -16.35
CA SER A 91 16.51 -15.91 -15.71
C SER A 91 16.41 -14.46 -15.24
N LEU A 92 15.65 -13.65 -15.96
CA LEU A 92 15.31 -12.26 -15.64
C LEU A 92 13.78 -12.12 -15.67
N THR A 93 13.21 -11.64 -14.59
CA THR A 93 11.80 -11.24 -14.52
C THR A 93 11.71 -9.73 -14.56
N SER A 94 11.03 -9.18 -15.56
CA SER A 94 10.76 -7.76 -15.71
C SER A 94 9.28 -7.49 -15.49
N ILE A 95 8.98 -6.46 -14.68
CA ILE A 95 7.61 -6.04 -14.33
C ILE A 95 7.52 -4.55 -14.58
N ASN A 96 6.68 -4.18 -15.53
CA ASN A 96 6.36 -2.78 -15.79
C ASN A 96 5.13 -2.35 -15.01
N PHE A 97 5.20 -1.21 -14.35
CA PHE A 97 4.06 -0.62 -13.67
C PHE A 97 4.08 0.90 -13.79
N LYS A 98 2.91 1.49 -13.69
CA LYS A 98 2.74 2.94 -13.73
C LYS A 98 2.13 3.39 -12.42
N THR A 99 2.70 4.43 -11.83
CA THR A 99 2.10 5.07 -10.65
C THR A 99 0.82 5.81 -11.04
N SER A 100 -0.14 5.85 -10.11
CA SER A 100 -1.38 6.60 -10.29
C SER A 100 -1.13 8.11 -10.29
N ASP A 101 -2.17 8.86 -10.63
CA ASP A 101 -2.12 10.33 -10.51
C ASP A 101 -1.87 10.71 -9.05
N TYR A 102 -1.02 11.71 -8.86
CA TYR A 102 -0.89 12.35 -7.56
C TYR A 102 -2.18 13.11 -7.29
N GLN A 103 -2.86 12.72 -6.23
CA GLN A 103 -3.98 13.47 -5.68
C GLN A 103 -3.50 14.15 -4.41
N GLY A 104 -3.93 15.38 -4.18
CA GLY A 104 -3.71 16.05 -2.91
C GLY A 104 -4.30 15.21 -1.77
N PHE A 105 -3.67 15.26 -0.62
CA PHE A 105 -4.19 14.65 0.60
C PHE A 105 -4.60 15.75 1.57
N GLY A 106 -5.70 15.50 2.27
CA GLY A 106 -6.20 16.36 3.34
C GLY A 106 -6.46 15.55 4.59
N ASN A 107 -6.81 16.25 5.65
CA ASN A 107 -7.28 15.65 6.89
C ASN A 107 -8.75 16.04 7.08
N LEU A 108 -9.56 15.08 7.51
CA LEU A 108 -10.92 15.35 7.98
C LEU A 108 -10.91 15.39 9.50
N ILE A 109 -11.27 16.54 10.03
CA ILE A 109 -11.42 16.75 11.46
C ILE A 109 -12.91 16.69 11.80
N ILE A 110 -13.28 15.80 12.69
CA ILE A 110 -14.65 15.61 13.16
C ILE A 110 -14.68 16.04 14.62
N ASN A 111 -15.40 17.11 14.90
CA ASN A 111 -15.68 17.55 16.25
C ASN A 111 -17.08 17.09 16.63
N THR A 112 -17.18 16.29 17.67
CA THR A 112 -18.44 15.76 18.17
C THR A 112 -18.69 16.21 19.60
N ILE A 113 -19.94 16.53 19.88
CA ILE A 113 -20.47 16.70 21.22
C ILE A 113 -21.64 15.73 21.31
N LEU A 114 -21.38 14.54 21.78
CA LEU A 114 -22.41 13.50 21.95
C LEU A 114 -22.51 13.14 23.44
N GLU A 115 -23.69 13.27 23.95
CA GLU A 115 -24.03 12.81 25.30
C GLU A 115 -24.64 11.41 25.20
N GLU A 116 -24.17 10.47 26.03
CA GLU A 116 -24.76 9.14 26.25
C GLU A 116 -24.68 8.12 25.12
N VAL A 117 -23.77 8.24 24.15
CA VAL A 117 -23.58 7.21 23.11
C VAL A 117 -22.14 6.71 23.14
N GLU A 118 -21.97 5.38 23.21
CA GLU A 118 -20.66 4.74 23.20
C GLU A 118 -20.36 4.08 21.83
N ASN A 119 -19.07 3.96 21.51
CA ASN A 119 -18.59 3.21 20.35
C ASN A 119 -19.18 3.67 19.01
N ILE A 120 -19.11 4.94 18.72
CA ILE A 120 -19.48 5.48 17.41
C ILE A 120 -18.28 5.35 16.46
N VAL A 121 -18.52 4.81 15.27
CA VAL A 121 -17.55 4.76 14.18
C VAL A 121 -17.94 5.75 13.10
N ALA A 122 -17.00 6.59 12.72
CA ALA A 122 -17.06 7.39 11.51
C ALA A 122 -16.53 6.60 10.33
N LYS A 123 -17.33 6.43 9.29
CA LYS A 123 -16.99 5.76 8.04
C LYS A 123 -17.05 6.76 6.90
N LEU A 124 -15.91 6.97 6.25
CA LEU A 124 -15.77 7.85 5.11
C LEU A 124 -15.55 7.01 3.86
N GLU A 125 -16.43 7.11 2.87
CA GLU A 125 -16.38 6.32 1.64
C GLU A 125 -16.23 7.24 0.44
N LYS A 126 -15.19 7.00 -0.38
CA LYS A 126 -15.00 7.75 -1.63
C LYS A 126 -16.05 7.34 -2.65
N MET A 127 -16.76 8.33 -3.19
CA MET A 127 -17.89 8.12 -4.10
C MET A 127 -17.46 7.79 -5.53
N GLU A 128 -16.20 8.02 -5.87
CA GLU A 128 -15.66 7.85 -7.21
C GLU A 128 -14.37 6.98 -7.20
N LYS A 129 -14.02 6.45 -8.36
CA LYS A 129 -12.83 5.60 -8.50
C LYS A 129 -11.53 6.41 -8.40
N PRO A 130 -10.48 5.83 -7.78
CA PRO A 130 -10.47 4.56 -7.07
C PRO A 130 -11.25 4.64 -5.75
N TYR A 131 -12.14 3.69 -5.49
CA TYR A 131 -12.89 3.65 -4.23
C TYR A 131 -11.97 3.38 -3.05
N SER A 132 -12.18 4.09 -1.97
CA SER A 132 -11.48 3.89 -0.70
C SER A 132 -12.45 4.11 0.46
N THR A 133 -12.17 3.45 1.58
CA THR A 133 -12.96 3.57 2.80
C THR A 133 -12.02 3.78 3.97
N PHE A 134 -12.29 4.81 4.74
CA PHE A 134 -11.59 5.14 5.98
C PHE A 134 -12.56 4.96 7.15
N ARG A 135 -12.07 4.47 8.27
CA ARG A 135 -12.86 4.31 9.49
C ARG A 135 -12.05 4.76 10.69
N SER A 136 -12.72 5.37 11.64
CA SER A 136 -12.15 5.71 12.94
C SER A 136 -13.23 5.67 14.00
N VAL A 137 -12.86 5.23 15.20
CA VAL A 137 -13.72 5.42 16.38
C VAL A 137 -13.75 6.90 16.69
N VAL A 138 -14.96 7.41 16.92
CA VAL A 138 -15.18 8.82 17.20
C VAL A 138 -14.84 9.11 18.66
N ASN A 139 -14.01 10.11 18.89
CA ASN A 139 -13.78 10.63 20.21
C ASN A 139 -14.99 11.50 20.62
N LEU A 140 -15.73 11.09 21.63
CA LEU A 140 -16.99 11.72 22.01
C LEU A 140 -16.80 13.08 22.70
N ASP A 141 -15.65 13.26 23.35
CA ASP A 141 -15.33 14.49 24.11
C ASP A 141 -14.27 15.35 23.39
N GLY A 142 -14.14 15.21 22.07
CA GLY A 142 -13.06 15.92 21.39
C GLY A 142 -13.02 15.76 19.89
N GLU A 143 -11.82 15.86 19.40
CA GLU A 143 -11.51 15.83 17.98
C GLU A 143 -11.14 14.41 17.53
N THR A 144 -11.76 13.97 16.44
CA THR A 144 -11.38 12.75 15.71
C THR A 144 -10.79 13.17 14.39
N VAL A 145 -9.56 12.72 14.12
CA VAL A 145 -8.84 13.06 12.88
C VAL A 145 -8.74 11.82 11.99
N LEU A 146 -9.18 11.95 10.75
CA LEU A 146 -8.91 11.02 9.67
C LEU A 146 -7.86 11.66 8.77
N ASP A 147 -6.64 11.11 8.81
CA ASP A 147 -5.49 11.64 8.09
C ASP A 147 -5.37 11.06 6.69
N GLU A 148 -4.61 11.79 5.84
CA GLU A 148 -4.17 11.33 4.53
C GLU A 148 -5.33 10.90 3.61
N ILE A 149 -6.43 11.66 3.64
CA ILE A 149 -7.58 11.44 2.76
C ILE A 149 -7.27 12.03 1.39
N PRO A 150 -7.28 11.21 0.31
CA PRO A 150 -7.06 11.71 -1.04
C PRO A 150 -8.15 12.70 -1.46
N GLU A 151 -7.82 13.65 -2.31
CA GLU A 151 -8.79 14.55 -2.91
C GLU A 151 -9.94 13.78 -3.58
N GLY A 152 -11.17 14.23 -3.43
CA GLY A 152 -12.35 13.62 -4.02
C GLY A 152 -13.64 13.91 -3.27
N ASN A 153 -14.74 13.33 -3.77
CA ASN A 153 -16.05 13.41 -3.14
C ASN A 153 -16.27 12.20 -2.23
N TYR A 154 -16.73 12.46 -1.03
CA TYR A 154 -16.90 11.45 0.00
C TYR A 154 -18.29 11.47 0.61
N SER A 155 -18.77 10.29 1.01
CA SER A 155 -19.90 10.12 1.92
C SER A 155 -19.38 9.82 3.32
N LEU A 156 -19.81 10.59 4.30
CA LEU A 156 -19.52 10.38 5.71
C LEU A 156 -20.75 9.79 6.40
N THR A 157 -20.59 8.65 7.04
CA THR A 157 -21.64 7.96 7.78
C THR A 157 -21.17 7.67 9.20
N PHE A 158 -22.05 7.81 10.17
CA PHE A 158 -21.81 7.42 11.55
C PHE A 158 -22.71 6.24 11.90
N PHE A 159 -22.16 5.28 12.64
CA PHE A 159 -22.94 4.17 13.18
C PHE A 159 -22.39 3.73 14.54
N GLN A 160 -23.25 3.13 15.34
CA GLN A 160 -22.85 2.54 16.61
C GLN A 160 -22.26 1.15 16.32
N ASP A 161 -21.09 0.89 16.88
CA ASP A 161 -20.36 -0.35 16.72
C ASP A 161 -20.43 -1.16 18.01
N SER A 162 -21.41 -2.05 18.10
CA SER A 162 -21.69 -2.83 19.32
C SER A 162 -20.72 -3.98 19.55
N ASP A 163 -20.04 -4.45 18.51
CA ASP A 163 -19.15 -5.62 18.53
C ASP A 163 -17.68 -5.28 18.32
N ASN A 164 -17.34 -4.01 18.22
CA ASN A 164 -15.99 -3.49 17.96
C ASN A 164 -15.37 -4.04 16.64
N SER A 165 -16.21 -4.37 15.67
CA SER A 165 -15.77 -4.85 14.35
C SER A 165 -15.40 -3.73 13.38
N MET A 166 -15.76 -2.49 13.67
CA MET A 166 -15.74 -1.34 12.79
C MET A 166 -16.55 -1.56 11.50
N GLN A 167 -17.54 -2.44 11.55
CA GLN A 167 -18.44 -2.73 10.44
C GLN A 167 -19.88 -2.47 10.86
N TYR A 168 -20.68 -1.98 9.93
CA TYR A 168 -22.11 -1.87 10.14
C TYR A 168 -22.74 -3.26 10.05
N SER A 169 -23.32 -3.73 11.14
CA SER A 169 -24.04 -5.02 11.25
C SER A 169 -25.54 -4.82 11.11
#